data_4c5e66bd995bfbbb71f962963c17dd23
#
_entry.id   4c5e66bd995bfbbb71f962963c17dd23
#
_cell.length_a   1.000
_cell.length_b   1.000
_cell.length_c   1.000
_cell.angle_alpha   90.00
_cell.angle_beta   90.00
_cell.angle_gamma   90.00
#
_symmetry.space_group_name_H-M   'P 1'
#
loop_
_entity.id
_entity.type
_entity.pdbx_description
1 polymer ?
#
loop_
_entity_poly.entity_id
_entity_poly.type
_entity_poly.pdbx_seq_one_letter_code
_entity_poly.pdbx_strand_id
1 'polypeptide(L)'
;MRNMMVAALPLGLVLALSACGKEQAPAPEAVEAPVFMKQGEWALVRKTTGYNTPTVTPAEYQAALKQADEDKLCLTVDAAGVPDADALAGDEGKDCTYKDKLIRKGRLIATLSCKAGEGVSEIVLEGNFTADTLTLGSTMTKTVGGNPVLRTTHDVTGKRAGECTKA
;
A
#
# COMPACT_ATOMS: atom_id res chain seq x y z
N MET A 1 -67.86 -48.46 0.23
CA MET A 1 -68.18 -48.61 -1.20
C MET A 1 -66.93 -48.05 -1.91
N ARG A 2 -65.97 -48.89 -2.20
CA ARG A 2 -65.77 -49.60 -3.49
C ARG A 2 -65.70 -48.62 -4.66
N ASN A 3 -64.53 -48.30 -5.16
CA ASN A 3 -64.10 -48.79 -6.47
C ASN A 3 -62.56 -48.59 -6.69
N MET A 4 -61.95 -49.72 -6.97
CA MET A 4 -60.66 -49.88 -7.61
C MET A 4 -60.72 -49.34 -9.06
N MET A 5 -59.72 -48.71 -9.54
CA MET A 5 -59.35 -48.78 -10.95
C MET A 5 -57.85 -48.71 -11.12
N VAL A 6 -57.32 -49.75 -11.68
CA VAL A 6 -55.97 -50.01 -12.14
C VAL A 6 -55.84 -49.39 -13.52
N ALA A 7 -54.74 -48.69 -13.78
CA ALA A 7 -54.23 -48.50 -15.15
C ALA A 7 -52.71 -48.13 -15.19
N ALA A 8 -51.92 -49.10 -15.58
CA ALA A 8 -50.91 -49.10 -16.64
C ALA A 8 -49.78 -48.04 -16.62
N LEU A 9 -48.55 -48.54 -16.38
CA LEU A 9 -47.28 -47.92 -16.81
C LEU A 9 -47.16 -47.77 -18.30
N PRO A 10 -46.40 -46.79 -18.77
CA PRO A 10 -45.41 -47.05 -19.82
C PRO A 10 -43.97 -46.72 -19.33
N LEU A 11 -43.15 -47.67 -19.66
CA LEU A 11 -41.70 -47.70 -19.55
C LEU A 11 -41.12 -46.66 -20.54
N GLY A 12 -40.67 -45.50 -20.01
CA GLY A 12 -39.98 -44.48 -20.78
C GLY A 12 -38.47 -44.67 -20.64
N LEU A 13 -37.86 -45.13 -21.73
CA LEU A 13 -36.42 -45.31 -21.93
C LEU A 13 -35.74 -43.93 -21.92
N VAL A 14 -35.07 -43.54 -20.84
CA VAL A 14 -34.26 -42.32 -20.76
C VAL A 14 -32.88 -42.62 -21.35
N LEU A 15 -32.63 -42.15 -22.54
CA LEU A 15 -31.31 -42.07 -23.17
C LEU A 15 -30.51 -40.99 -22.43
N ALA A 16 -29.56 -41.40 -21.58
CA ALA A 16 -28.55 -40.55 -20.99
C ALA A 16 -27.58 -40.11 -22.09
N LEU A 17 -27.76 -38.91 -22.63
CA LEU A 17 -26.74 -38.21 -23.42
C LEU A 17 -25.64 -37.77 -22.48
N SER A 18 -24.56 -38.52 -22.43
CA SER A 18 -23.29 -38.12 -21.84
C SER A 18 -22.70 -37.00 -22.68
N ALA A 19 -23.06 -35.75 -22.35
CA ALA A 19 -22.34 -34.58 -22.84
C ALA A 19 -20.95 -34.57 -22.18
N CYS A 20 -19.92 -35.11 -22.83
CA CYS A 20 -18.54 -34.79 -22.55
C CYS A 20 -18.33 -33.29 -22.80
N GLY A 21 -18.61 -32.48 -21.78
CA GLY A 21 -18.13 -31.11 -21.75
C GLY A 21 -16.61 -31.15 -21.81
N LYS A 22 -16.03 -30.70 -22.92
CA LYS A 22 -14.61 -30.34 -22.94
C LYS A 22 -14.42 -29.26 -21.89
N GLU A 23 -13.80 -29.64 -20.78
CA GLU A 23 -13.30 -28.71 -19.79
C GLU A 23 -12.36 -27.74 -20.52
N GLN A 24 -12.86 -26.54 -20.75
CA GLN A 24 -12.10 -25.49 -21.43
C GLN A 24 -10.99 -25.11 -20.48
N ALA A 25 -9.74 -25.43 -20.82
CA ALA A 25 -8.59 -25.05 -20.03
C ALA A 25 -8.71 -23.54 -19.68
N PRO A 26 -8.48 -23.16 -18.42
CA PRO A 26 -8.54 -21.76 -18.03
C PRO A 26 -7.64 -20.94 -18.96
N ALA A 27 -8.20 -19.86 -19.50
CA ALA A 27 -7.44 -18.94 -20.34
C ALA A 27 -6.17 -18.52 -19.57
N PRO A 28 -4.99 -18.43 -20.23
CA PRO A 28 -3.79 -17.97 -19.57
C PRO A 28 -4.08 -16.63 -18.90
N GLU A 29 -3.83 -16.52 -17.59
CA GLU A 29 -3.94 -15.24 -16.89
C GLU A 29 -3.06 -14.23 -17.62
N ALA A 30 -3.65 -13.13 -18.07
CA ALA A 30 -2.91 -12.06 -18.70
C ALA A 30 -1.85 -11.58 -17.68
N VAL A 31 -0.57 -11.72 -18.03
CA VAL A 31 0.53 -11.19 -17.20
C VAL A 31 0.40 -9.67 -17.24
N GLU A 32 -0.15 -9.10 -16.16
CA GLU A 32 -0.24 -7.66 -16.01
C GLU A 32 1.17 -7.06 -16.06
N ALA A 33 1.34 -6.03 -16.88
CA ALA A 33 2.59 -5.30 -16.97
C ALA A 33 2.97 -4.72 -15.59
N PRO A 34 4.25 -4.76 -15.20
CA PRO A 34 4.69 -4.19 -13.93
C PRO A 34 4.40 -2.68 -13.91
N VAL A 35 3.84 -2.21 -12.79
CA VAL A 35 3.61 -0.79 -12.54
C VAL A 35 4.80 -0.27 -11.75
N PHE A 36 5.42 0.83 -12.23
CA PHE A 36 6.52 1.52 -11.57
C PHE A 36 6.15 2.98 -11.36
N MET A 37 6.59 3.57 -10.24
CA MET A 37 6.56 5.02 -10.08
C MET A 37 7.53 5.67 -11.06
N LYS A 38 7.13 6.75 -11.70
CA LYS A 38 8.04 7.54 -12.52
C LYS A 38 8.87 8.45 -11.65
N GLN A 39 10.17 8.53 -11.93
CA GLN A 39 11.02 9.55 -11.34
C GLN A 39 10.56 10.95 -11.76
N GLY A 40 10.91 11.96 -10.96
CA GLY A 40 10.57 13.35 -11.24
C GLY A 40 10.19 14.13 -9.99
N GLU A 41 9.73 15.37 -10.21
CA GLU A 41 9.19 16.19 -9.12
C GLU A 41 7.81 15.67 -8.71
N TRP A 42 7.64 15.47 -7.41
CA TRP A 42 6.40 15.03 -6.79
C TRP A 42 5.94 16.07 -5.76
N ALA A 43 4.66 16.39 -5.80
CA ALA A 43 3.99 17.12 -4.73
C ALA A 43 3.36 16.10 -3.79
N LEU A 44 3.76 16.13 -2.52
CA LEU A 44 3.24 15.27 -1.45
C LEU A 44 2.44 16.10 -0.46
N VAL A 45 1.36 15.52 0.05
CA VAL A 45 0.62 16.04 1.19
C VAL A 45 0.66 14.97 2.27
N ARG A 46 1.19 15.32 3.45
CA ARG A 46 1.24 14.47 4.64
C ARG A 46 0.26 15.02 5.68
N LYS A 47 -0.79 14.29 5.99
CA LYS A 47 -1.76 14.65 7.01
C LYS A 47 -1.54 13.79 8.24
N THR A 48 -1.29 14.41 9.39
CA THR A 48 -1.14 13.69 10.66
C THR A 48 -2.49 13.09 11.08
N THR A 49 -2.50 11.77 11.31
CA THR A 49 -3.65 11.01 11.79
C THR A 49 -3.43 10.38 13.17
N GLY A 50 -2.17 10.37 13.64
CA GLY A 50 -1.81 9.91 14.98
C GLY A 50 -0.54 10.56 15.48
N TYR A 51 -0.48 10.84 16.77
CA TYR A 51 0.68 11.43 17.46
C TYR A 51 0.77 10.90 18.87
N ASN A 52 1.92 10.41 19.29
CA ASN A 52 2.11 9.91 20.64
C ASN A 52 3.55 10.14 21.12
N THR A 53 3.68 10.63 22.35
CA THR A 53 4.94 10.68 23.11
C THR A 53 4.66 10.13 24.51
N PRO A 54 5.69 9.78 25.32
CA PRO A 54 5.50 9.29 26.71
C PRO A 54 4.69 10.24 27.60
N THR A 55 4.66 11.53 27.26
CA THR A 55 4.02 12.59 28.08
C THR A 55 3.01 13.42 27.32
N VAL A 56 2.48 12.90 26.18
CA VAL A 56 1.54 13.65 25.33
C VAL A 56 0.28 14.04 26.11
N THR A 57 -0.07 15.32 26.06
CA THR A 57 -1.32 15.85 26.59
C THR A 57 -2.44 15.79 25.54
N PRO A 58 -3.73 15.80 25.95
CA PRO A 58 -4.85 15.88 24.99
C PRO A 58 -4.78 17.10 24.08
N ALA A 59 -4.29 18.24 24.57
CA ALA A 59 -4.14 19.45 23.76
C ALA A 59 -3.08 19.31 22.67
N GLU A 60 -1.91 18.76 23.00
CA GLU A 60 -0.83 18.48 22.05
C GLU A 60 -1.27 17.47 20.99
N TYR A 61 -1.94 16.39 21.40
CA TYR A 61 -2.49 15.41 20.49
C TYR A 61 -3.47 16.06 19.48
N GLN A 62 -4.42 16.87 19.97
CA GLN A 62 -5.37 17.57 19.11
C GLN A 62 -4.71 18.61 18.20
N ALA A 63 -3.64 19.24 18.65
CA ALA A 63 -2.85 20.17 17.85
C ALA A 63 -2.11 19.43 16.70
N ALA A 64 -1.50 18.29 17.02
CA ALA A 64 -0.79 17.46 16.03
C ALA A 64 -1.74 16.96 14.92
N LEU A 65 -2.96 16.54 15.26
CA LEU A 65 -3.95 16.08 14.25
C LEU A 65 -4.42 17.16 13.26
N LYS A 66 -4.13 18.44 13.52
CA LYS A 66 -4.44 19.54 12.61
C LYS A 66 -3.32 19.83 11.63
N GLN A 67 -2.17 19.16 11.78
CA GLN A 67 -1.02 19.38 10.92
C GLN A 67 -1.21 18.66 9.59
N ALA A 68 -0.92 19.37 8.53
CA ALA A 68 -0.79 18.84 7.18
C ALA A 68 0.36 19.59 6.52
N ASP A 69 1.36 18.84 6.06
CA ASP A 69 2.56 19.37 5.44
C ASP A 69 2.49 19.11 3.94
N GLU A 70 2.86 20.10 3.15
CA GLU A 70 2.96 20.01 1.70
C GLU A 70 4.43 20.08 1.30
N ASP A 71 4.92 19.01 0.68
CA ASP A 71 6.30 18.89 0.27
C ASP A 71 6.42 18.76 -1.24
N LYS A 72 7.49 19.29 -1.78
CA LYS A 72 7.95 19.00 -3.13
C LYS A 72 9.30 18.31 -3.05
N LEU A 73 9.39 17.15 -3.65
CA LEU A 73 10.64 16.39 -3.68
C LEU A 73 10.93 15.85 -5.08
N CYS A 74 12.20 15.64 -5.35
CA CYS A 74 12.65 14.94 -6.54
C CYS A 74 12.75 13.45 -6.20
N LEU A 75 11.74 12.67 -6.61
CA LEU A 75 11.75 11.24 -6.43
C LEU A 75 12.63 10.58 -7.50
N THR A 76 13.64 9.83 -7.06
CA THR A 76 14.41 8.93 -7.91
C THR A 76 13.97 7.49 -7.70
N VAL A 77 14.16 6.67 -8.73
CA VAL A 77 13.90 5.23 -8.68
C VAL A 77 15.12 4.49 -9.21
N ASP A 78 15.41 3.33 -8.65
CA ASP A 78 16.48 2.47 -9.12
C ASP A 78 16.09 1.71 -10.41
N ALA A 79 17.01 0.91 -10.95
CA ALA A 79 16.77 0.11 -12.16
C ALA A 79 15.63 -0.93 -11.99
N ALA A 80 15.28 -1.29 -10.77
CA ALA A 80 14.17 -2.17 -10.44
C ALA A 80 12.85 -1.40 -10.19
N GLY A 81 12.86 -0.06 -10.33
CA GLY A 81 11.71 0.79 -10.08
C GLY A 81 11.41 1.02 -8.60
N VAL A 82 12.41 0.79 -7.72
CA VAL A 82 12.29 1.02 -6.28
C VAL A 82 12.58 2.49 -6.00
N PRO A 83 11.65 3.22 -5.36
CA PRO A 83 11.87 4.62 -5.01
C PRO A 83 12.96 4.78 -3.95
N ASP A 84 13.61 5.96 -3.95
CA ASP A 84 14.58 6.34 -2.93
C ASP A 84 13.93 6.35 -1.54
N ALA A 85 14.62 5.75 -0.55
CA ALA A 85 14.10 5.62 0.81
C ALA A 85 14.02 6.95 1.55
N ASP A 86 15.01 7.84 1.37
CA ASP A 86 14.99 9.17 1.99
C ASP A 86 13.84 10.02 1.45
N ALA A 87 13.54 9.91 0.14
CA ALA A 87 12.42 10.60 -0.46
C ALA A 87 11.07 10.15 0.12
N LEU A 88 10.91 8.86 0.44
CA LEU A 88 9.70 8.35 1.08
C LEU A 88 9.61 8.70 2.56
N ALA A 89 10.75 8.78 3.25
CA ALA A 89 10.83 9.16 4.66
C ALA A 89 10.48 10.64 4.89
N GLY A 90 10.88 11.52 3.95
CA GLY A 90 10.74 12.96 4.12
C GLY A 90 11.51 13.44 5.34
N ASP A 91 10.90 14.33 6.14
CA ASP A 91 11.55 14.92 7.32
C ASP A 91 11.64 13.98 8.53
N GLU A 92 11.07 12.77 8.45
CA GLU A 92 11.05 11.82 9.55
C GLU A 92 12.38 11.10 9.79
N GLY A 93 13.35 11.26 8.89
CA GLY A 93 14.68 10.69 9.03
C GLY A 93 15.59 10.97 7.85
N LYS A 94 16.87 10.57 8.00
CA LYS A 94 17.92 10.69 6.98
C LYS A 94 18.73 9.42 6.87
N ASP A 95 19.45 9.26 5.76
CA ASP A 95 20.26 8.06 5.50
C ASP A 95 19.41 6.78 5.66
N CYS A 96 18.24 6.79 5.06
CA CYS A 96 17.27 5.71 5.20
C CYS A 96 17.66 4.50 4.37
N THR A 97 17.39 3.33 4.90
CA THR A 97 17.56 2.05 4.21
C THR A 97 16.31 1.21 4.34
N TYR A 98 16.02 0.40 3.33
CA TYR A 98 14.95 -0.59 3.41
C TYR A 98 15.38 -1.76 4.30
N LYS A 99 14.68 -1.98 5.41
CA LYS A 99 14.78 -3.21 6.21
C LYS A 99 14.02 -4.34 5.54
N ASP A 100 12.85 -4.01 4.99
CA ASP A 100 11.98 -4.91 4.24
C ASP A 100 11.18 -4.12 3.20
N LYS A 101 10.85 -4.77 2.07
CA LYS A 101 10.03 -4.17 1.03
C LYS A 101 9.31 -5.19 0.17
N LEU A 102 8.07 -4.88 -0.18
CA LEU A 102 7.29 -5.53 -1.21
C LEU A 102 6.71 -4.43 -2.12
N ILE A 103 7.27 -4.29 -3.31
CA ILE A 103 6.88 -3.28 -4.30
C ILE A 103 6.52 -4.00 -5.59
N ARG A 104 5.23 -4.15 -5.86
CA ARG A 104 4.73 -4.82 -7.07
C ARG A 104 3.28 -4.48 -7.36
N LYS A 105 2.90 -4.52 -8.64
CA LYS A 105 1.52 -4.35 -9.11
C LYS A 105 0.82 -3.10 -8.51
N GLY A 106 1.57 -1.98 -8.38
CA GLY A 106 1.02 -0.75 -7.82
C GLY A 106 0.81 -0.77 -6.30
N ARG A 107 1.30 -1.79 -5.58
CA ARG A 107 1.30 -1.85 -4.11
C ARG A 107 2.71 -1.67 -3.56
N LEU A 108 2.81 -0.85 -2.51
CA LEU A 108 4.02 -0.64 -1.73
C LEU A 108 3.74 -1.04 -0.28
N ILE A 109 4.56 -1.93 0.26
CA ILE A 109 4.67 -2.23 1.69
C ILE A 109 6.16 -2.20 1.98
N ALA A 110 6.60 -1.36 2.90
CA ALA A 110 8.01 -1.24 3.23
C ALA A 110 8.21 -0.87 4.69
N THR A 111 9.35 -1.27 5.22
CA THR A 111 9.89 -0.78 6.50
C THR A 111 11.23 -0.13 6.22
N LEU A 112 11.34 1.16 6.57
CA LEU A 112 12.58 1.92 6.49
C LEU A 112 13.23 1.99 7.87
N SER A 113 14.54 2.06 7.90
CA SER A 113 15.35 2.43 9.07
C SER A 113 16.15 3.67 8.71
N CYS A 114 15.96 4.74 9.46
CA CYS A 114 16.56 6.06 9.20
C CYS A 114 17.29 6.56 10.43
N LYS A 115 18.31 7.41 10.24
CA LYS A 115 18.89 8.21 11.33
C LYS A 115 17.94 9.36 11.69
N ALA A 116 17.72 9.60 12.98
CA ALA A 116 16.82 10.64 13.47
C ALA A 116 17.43 11.39 14.66
N GLY A 117 18.40 12.29 14.37
CA GLY A 117 19.20 12.96 15.42
C GLY A 117 20.02 11.95 16.21
N GLU A 118 19.85 11.91 17.54
CA GLU A 118 20.53 10.96 18.44
C GLU A 118 19.93 9.55 18.42
N GLY A 119 18.86 9.32 17.64
CA GLY A 119 18.12 8.07 17.62
C GLY A 119 17.98 7.48 16.22
N VAL A 120 17.09 6.50 16.15
CA VAL A 120 16.69 5.83 14.92
C VAL A 120 15.19 5.98 14.75
N SER A 121 14.76 6.30 13.54
CA SER A 121 13.36 6.20 13.13
C SER A 121 13.14 4.90 12.36
N GLU A 122 12.12 4.14 12.75
CA GLU A 122 11.57 3.07 11.94
C GLU A 122 10.25 3.57 11.32
N ILE A 123 10.16 3.50 9.99
CA ILE A 123 9.00 4.00 9.25
C ILE A 123 8.38 2.84 8.49
N VAL A 124 7.13 2.53 8.82
CA VAL A 124 6.32 1.52 8.12
C VAL A 124 5.42 2.24 7.12
N LEU A 125 5.54 1.86 5.86
CA LEU A 125 4.77 2.41 4.73
C LEU A 125 3.89 1.31 4.16
N GLU A 126 2.62 1.61 3.96
CA GLU A 126 1.68 0.71 3.29
C GLU A 126 0.70 1.49 2.42
N GLY A 127 0.54 1.07 1.16
CA GLY A 127 -0.44 1.69 0.28
C GLY A 127 -0.29 1.32 -1.18
N ASN A 128 -0.76 2.20 -2.03
CA ASN A 128 -0.83 1.96 -3.46
C ASN A 128 -0.19 3.11 -4.24
N PHE A 129 0.28 2.78 -5.42
CA PHE A 129 0.84 3.75 -6.35
C PHE A 129 0.49 3.42 -7.79
N THR A 130 0.56 4.44 -8.62
CA THR A 130 0.60 4.35 -10.08
C THR A 130 1.90 4.96 -10.59
N ALA A 131 2.04 5.11 -11.88
CA ALA A 131 3.18 5.82 -12.45
C ALA A 131 3.25 7.30 -11.97
N ASP A 132 2.12 7.92 -11.68
CA ASP A 132 2.03 9.36 -11.44
C ASP A 132 1.27 9.73 -10.14
N THR A 133 0.83 8.75 -9.36
CA THR A 133 0.12 8.98 -8.08
C THR A 133 0.58 8.03 -6.98
N LEU A 134 0.45 8.47 -5.73
CA LEU A 134 0.82 7.72 -4.54
C LEU A 134 -0.21 7.96 -3.43
N THR A 135 -0.60 6.90 -2.72
CA THR A 135 -1.43 7.00 -1.51
C THR A 135 -0.92 5.98 -0.51
N LEU A 136 -0.35 6.45 0.59
CA LEU A 136 0.24 5.61 1.64
C LEU A 136 -0.28 5.99 3.02
N GLY A 137 -0.42 4.99 3.88
CA GLY A 137 -0.30 5.17 5.32
C GLY A 137 1.17 5.08 5.71
N SER A 138 1.63 6.02 6.53
CA SER A 138 2.98 6.04 7.12
C SER A 138 2.87 6.00 8.62
N THR A 139 3.62 5.11 9.27
CA THR A 139 3.76 5.09 10.73
C THR A 139 5.24 5.14 11.06
N MET A 140 5.68 6.21 11.71
CA MET A 140 7.04 6.37 12.19
C MET A 140 7.11 6.13 13.69
N THR A 141 8.13 5.43 14.14
CA THR A 141 8.50 5.30 15.56
C THR A 141 9.95 5.70 15.73
N LYS A 142 10.19 6.78 16.48
CA LYS A 142 11.53 7.23 16.86
C LYS A 142 11.94 6.60 18.18
N THR A 143 13.14 6.04 18.21
CA THR A 143 13.73 5.39 19.37
C THR A 143 15.07 6.05 19.74
N VAL A 144 15.26 6.39 20.99
CA VAL A 144 16.51 6.94 21.55
C VAL A 144 16.93 6.07 22.73
N GLY A 145 18.17 5.58 22.74
CA GLY A 145 18.67 4.71 23.79
C GLY A 145 17.84 3.43 24.00
N GLY A 146 17.22 2.92 22.93
CA GLY A 146 16.36 1.73 22.99
C GLY A 146 14.90 2.00 23.44
N ASN A 147 14.56 3.25 23.78
CA ASN A 147 13.20 3.61 24.22
C ASN A 147 12.45 4.38 23.13
N PRO A 148 11.20 4.04 22.83
CA PRO A 148 10.37 4.83 21.91
C PRO A 148 10.04 6.18 22.56
N VAL A 149 10.38 7.26 21.86
CA VAL A 149 10.19 8.65 22.36
C VAL A 149 9.12 9.41 21.55
N LEU A 150 8.83 8.97 20.34
CA LEU A 150 7.82 9.58 19.47
C LEU A 150 7.24 8.52 18.54
N ARG A 151 5.94 8.55 18.33
CA ARG A 151 5.24 7.84 17.27
C ARG A 151 4.29 8.77 16.55
N THR A 152 4.42 8.84 15.23
CA THR A 152 3.51 9.57 14.35
C THR A 152 2.87 8.63 13.35
N THR A 153 1.67 8.99 12.92
CA THR A 153 0.99 8.31 11.81
C THR A 153 0.46 9.35 10.85
N HIS A 154 0.68 9.15 9.56
CA HIS A 154 0.26 10.07 8.51
C HIS A 154 -0.47 9.33 7.40
N ASP A 155 -1.47 10.00 6.83
CA ASP A 155 -1.95 9.71 5.49
C ASP A 155 -1.12 10.56 4.51
N VAL A 156 -0.49 9.91 3.55
CA VAL A 156 0.35 10.54 2.54
C VAL A 156 -0.30 10.37 1.18
N THR A 157 -0.54 11.47 0.49
CA THR A 157 -0.96 11.47 -0.91
C THR A 157 0.09 12.19 -1.74
N GLY A 158 0.38 11.65 -2.92
CA GLY A 158 1.38 12.22 -3.81
C GLY A 158 0.92 12.25 -5.26
N LYS A 159 1.37 13.27 -5.98
CA LYS A 159 1.14 13.40 -7.40
C LYS A 159 2.41 13.90 -8.08
N ARG A 160 2.78 13.24 -9.18
CA ARG A 160 3.91 13.69 -10.00
C ARG A 160 3.56 15.03 -10.65
N ALA A 161 4.42 16.01 -10.47
CA ALA A 161 4.28 17.37 -11.01
C ALA A 161 5.04 17.58 -12.33
N GLY A 162 6.13 16.81 -12.54
CA GLY A 162 6.95 16.96 -13.75
C GLY A 162 8.32 16.32 -13.62
N GLU A 163 9.26 16.78 -14.40
CA GLU A 163 10.68 16.42 -14.25
C GLU A 163 11.31 17.21 -13.10
N CYS A 164 12.33 16.61 -12.44
CA CYS A 164 13.08 17.33 -11.42
C CYS A 164 13.73 18.57 -12.00
N THR A 165 13.47 19.74 -11.42
CA THR A 165 14.25 20.95 -11.73
C THR A 165 15.64 20.76 -11.15
N LYS A 166 16.68 20.90 -11.99
CA LYS A 166 18.06 20.90 -11.51
C LYS A 166 18.22 22.10 -10.56
N ALA A 167 18.59 21.83 -9.31
CA ALA A 167 19.04 22.85 -8.39
C ALA A 167 20.41 23.40 -8.81
#